data_41296848e00daed81bca2a0af77aa85e
#
_entry.id   41296848e00daed81bca2a0af77aa85e
#
_cell.length_a   1.000
_cell.length_b   1.000
_cell.length_c   1.000
_cell.angle_alpha   90.00
_cell.angle_beta   90.00
_cell.angle_gamma   90.00
#
_symmetry.space_group_name_H-M   'P 1'
#
loop_
_entity.id
_entity.type
_entity.pdbx_description
1 polymer ?
#
loop_
_entity_poly.entity_id
_entity_poly.type
_entity_poly.pdbx_seq_one_letter_code
_entity_poly.pdbx_strand_id
1 'polypeptide(L)'
;CASSYGKAYIHGAGEPEKLWTADHDLFLESMADAASSVVKLFEGKIAYINVMCNMSVDCDCCAEAEDPCMKDIGILASTDPVAIDKACLDLVYNSSDSGKDHLIERIESRNGVHTIDSAYELGIGNKEYELINIDN
;
A
#
# COMPACT_ATOMS: atom_id res chain seq x y z
N CYS A 1 2.02 9.57 20.39
CA CYS A 1 1.64 9.04 19.09
C CYS A 1 2.24 9.93 18.00
N ALA A 2 3.01 9.35 17.08
CA ALA A 2 3.46 10.08 15.92
C ALA A 2 2.22 10.49 15.10
N SER A 3 2.13 11.75 14.75
CA SER A 3 1.04 12.27 13.94
C SER A 3 1.58 13.30 12.96
N SER A 4 1.09 13.24 11.74
CA SER A 4 1.38 14.19 10.69
C SER A 4 0.09 14.86 10.23
N TYR A 5 0.23 15.94 9.47
CA TYR A 5 -0.92 16.54 8.79
C TYR A 5 -1.55 15.57 7.81
N GLY A 6 -0.74 14.78 7.09
CA GLY A 6 -1.22 13.74 6.19
C GLY A 6 -2.13 12.75 6.88
N LYS A 7 -1.78 12.30 8.09
CA LYS A 7 -2.65 11.41 8.87
C LYS A 7 -4.01 12.06 9.20
N ALA A 8 -4.04 13.34 9.54
CA ALA A 8 -5.30 14.03 9.79
C ALA A 8 -6.14 14.13 8.49
N TYR A 9 -5.49 14.38 7.36
CA TYR A 9 -6.13 14.50 6.06
C TYR A 9 -6.81 13.19 5.61
N ILE A 10 -6.13 12.04 5.70
CA ILE A 10 -6.69 10.74 5.32
C ILE A 10 -7.82 10.27 6.25
N HIS A 11 -8.05 10.96 7.36
CA HIS A 11 -9.20 10.77 8.24
C HIS A 11 -10.22 11.90 8.12
N GLY A 12 -10.18 12.68 7.03
CA GLY A 12 -11.13 13.74 6.73
C GLY A 12 -10.88 15.05 7.48
N ALA A 13 -9.76 15.17 8.22
CA ALA A 13 -9.38 16.40 8.96
C ALA A 13 -10.55 17.04 9.76
N GLY A 14 -11.45 16.21 10.29
CA GLY A 14 -12.64 16.64 10.99
C GLY A 14 -13.92 16.77 10.13
N GLU A 15 -13.83 16.53 8.84
CA GLU A 15 -14.93 16.56 7.87
C GLU A 15 -14.96 15.23 7.08
N PRO A 16 -15.47 14.11 7.65
CA PRO A 16 -15.37 12.77 7.04
C PRO A 16 -15.97 12.66 5.62
N GLU A 17 -16.98 13.46 5.31
CA GLU A 17 -17.60 13.50 3.99
C GLU A 17 -16.65 13.98 2.88
N LYS A 18 -15.61 14.73 3.22
CA LYS A 18 -14.60 15.17 2.26
C LYS A 18 -13.67 14.06 1.78
N LEU A 19 -13.60 12.93 2.47
CA LEU A 19 -12.79 11.78 2.03
C LEU A 19 -13.18 11.28 0.65
N TRP A 20 -14.48 11.25 0.38
CA TRP A 20 -15.02 10.71 -0.87
C TRP A 20 -14.86 11.65 -2.09
N THR A 21 -14.53 12.91 -1.83
CA THR A 21 -14.32 13.95 -2.85
C THR A 21 -12.87 14.43 -2.87
N ALA A 22 -11.98 13.81 -2.10
CA ALA A 22 -10.58 14.17 -2.05
C ALA A 22 -9.89 13.92 -3.40
N ASP A 23 -8.93 14.77 -3.73
CA ASP A 23 -8.00 14.52 -4.82
C ASP A 23 -7.21 13.24 -4.52
N HIS A 24 -7.15 12.31 -5.48
CA HIS A 24 -6.55 11.00 -5.27
C HIS A 24 -5.06 11.10 -4.99
N ASP A 25 -4.33 11.93 -5.74
CA ASP A 25 -2.89 12.05 -5.60
C ASP A 25 -2.54 12.67 -4.23
N LEU A 26 -3.22 13.75 -3.85
CA LEU A 26 -3.03 14.37 -2.54
C LEU A 26 -3.39 13.40 -1.39
N PHE A 27 -4.40 12.55 -1.58
CA PHE A 27 -4.76 11.53 -0.60
C PHE A 27 -3.63 10.50 -0.43
N LEU A 28 -3.09 9.99 -1.55
CA LEU A 28 -2.00 9.00 -1.57
C LEU A 28 -0.68 9.57 -1.03
N GLU A 29 -0.34 10.82 -1.36
CA GLU A 29 0.78 11.55 -0.78
C GLU A 29 0.63 11.71 0.74
N SER A 30 -0.59 12.00 1.19
CA SER A 30 -0.90 12.11 2.61
C SER A 30 -0.77 10.78 3.35
N MET A 31 -1.05 9.66 2.69
CA MET A 31 -0.78 8.32 3.23
C MET A 31 0.73 8.09 3.40
N ALA A 32 1.53 8.42 2.38
CA ALA A 32 2.98 8.31 2.44
C ALA A 32 3.57 9.21 3.55
N ASP A 33 3.09 10.46 3.69
CA ASP A 33 3.49 11.36 4.77
C ASP A 33 3.16 10.77 6.15
N ALA A 34 1.97 10.23 6.33
CA ALA A 34 1.56 9.59 7.57
C ALA A 34 2.48 8.40 7.92
N ALA A 35 2.77 7.54 6.94
CA ALA A 35 3.68 6.42 7.11
C ALA A 35 5.11 6.90 7.44
N SER A 36 5.59 7.95 6.78
CA SER A 36 6.94 8.50 6.99
C SER A 36 7.16 8.96 8.42
N SER A 37 6.14 9.49 9.08
CA SER A 37 6.22 9.92 10.47
C SER A 37 6.52 8.77 11.44
N VAL A 38 6.05 7.57 11.12
CA VAL A 38 6.31 6.35 11.91
C VAL A 38 7.67 5.76 11.56
N VAL A 39 7.97 5.61 10.26
CA VAL A 39 9.23 5.04 9.78
C VAL A 39 10.43 5.81 10.32
N LYS A 40 10.38 7.15 10.22
CA LYS A 40 11.44 8.04 10.72
C LYS A 40 11.60 7.99 12.25
N LEU A 41 10.50 7.80 12.98
CA LEU A 41 10.55 7.68 14.45
C LEU A 41 11.31 6.44 14.90
N PHE A 42 11.16 5.33 14.20
CA PHE A 42 11.76 4.06 14.57
C PHE A 42 13.17 3.83 14.01
N GLU A 43 13.67 4.71 13.16
CA GLU A 43 15.06 4.72 12.67
C GLU A 43 15.58 3.35 12.21
N GLY A 44 14.84 2.67 11.35
CA GLY A 44 15.23 1.36 10.83
C GLY A 44 15.03 0.17 11.78
N LYS A 45 14.32 0.36 12.89
CA LYS A 45 13.99 -0.72 13.85
C LYS A 45 12.59 -1.29 13.61
N ILE A 46 12.16 -1.37 12.35
CA ILE A 46 10.89 -1.92 11.93
C ILE A 46 11.14 -3.07 10.95
N ALA A 47 10.35 -4.12 11.06
CA ALA A 47 10.19 -5.14 10.02
C ALA A 47 8.74 -5.09 9.52
N TYR A 48 8.58 -5.28 8.22
CA TYR A 48 7.29 -5.27 7.53
C TYR A 48 6.98 -6.67 7.04
N ILE A 49 5.73 -7.09 7.15
CA ILE A 49 5.24 -8.38 6.66
C ILE A 49 3.95 -8.12 5.89
N ASN A 50 3.94 -8.43 4.60
CA ASN A 50 2.78 -8.35 3.74
C ASN A 50 2.25 -9.75 3.47
N VAL A 51 0.99 -10.00 3.83
CA VAL A 51 0.28 -11.27 3.59
C VAL A 51 -0.61 -11.10 2.37
N MET A 52 -0.16 -11.64 1.24
CA MET A 52 -0.86 -11.52 -0.05
C MET A 52 -1.84 -12.70 -0.22
N CYS A 53 -2.83 -12.75 0.66
CA CYS A 53 -3.88 -13.77 0.72
C CYS A 53 -5.25 -13.09 0.78
N ASN A 54 -6.25 -13.67 0.15
CA ASN A 54 -7.62 -13.15 0.11
C ASN A 54 -7.68 -11.67 -0.34
N MET A 55 -6.92 -11.32 -1.36
CA MET A 55 -6.80 -9.93 -1.82
C MET A 55 -8.08 -9.50 -2.54
N SER A 56 -8.86 -8.65 -1.88
CA SER A 56 -10.05 -7.99 -2.42
C SER A 56 -9.70 -6.60 -2.99
N VAL A 57 -10.53 -6.11 -3.90
CA VAL A 57 -10.48 -4.72 -4.39
C VAL A 57 -11.02 -3.73 -3.37
N ASP A 58 -11.78 -4.19 -2.39
CA ASP A 58 -12.36 -3.36 -1.36
C ASP A 58 -11.58 -3.45 -0.05
N CYS A 59 -11.60 -2.35 0.70
CA CYS A 59 -11.03 -2.32 2.02
C CYS A 59 -11.83 -3.19 2.98
N ASP A 60 -11.13 -3.88 3.88
CA ASP A 60 -11.71 -4.69 4.96
C ASP A 60 -12.65 -3.89 5.89
N CYS A 61 -12.60 -2.56 5.83
CA CYS A 61 -13.51 -1.66 6.53
C CYS A 61 -14.90 -1.52 5.85
N CYS A 62 -15.06 -2.03 4.63
CA CYS A 62 -16.33 -2.05 3.94
C CYS A 62 -17.25 -3.12 4.52
N ALA A 63 -18.51 -2.76 4.80
CA ALA A 63 -19.48 -3.71 5.36
C ALA A 63 -19.86 -4.82 4.38
N GLU A 64 -19.79 -4.52 3.08
CA GLU A 64 -20.07 -5.44 1.98
C GLU A 64 -18.90 -5.32 0.98
N ALA A 65 -17.78 -5.98 1.30
CA ALA A 65 -16.63 -6.04 0.40
C ALA A 65 -16.85 -7.12 -0.67
N GLU A 66 -16.30 -6.89 -1.86
CA GLU A 66 -16.29 -7.90 -2.91
C GLU A 66 -15.39 -9.09 -2.52
N ASP A 67 -15.77 -10.28 -2.96
CA ASP A 67 -14.95 -11.48 -2.76
C ASP A 67 -13.62 -11.36 -3.55
N PRO A 68 -12.52 -11.92 -3.04
CA PRO A 68 -11.26 -11.99 -3.76
C PRO A 68 -11.41 -12.70 -5.10
N CYS A 69 -10.93 -12.09 -6.17
CA CYS A 69 -10.95 -12.68 -7.52
C CYS A 69 -9.63 -13.34 -7.92
N MET A 70 -8.57 -13.07 -7.19
CA MET A 70 -7.21 -13.53 -7.44
C MET A 70 -6.79 -14.57 -6.40
N LYS A 71 -6.00 -15.57 -6.82
CA LYS A 71 -5.39 -16.54 -5.91
C LYS A 71 -4.35 -15.88 -5.01
N ASP A 72 -4.16 -16.49 -3.85
CA ASP A 72 -3.10 -16.11 -2.93
C ASP A 72 -1.73 -16.20 -3.60
N ILE A 73 -0.85 -15.25 -3.27
CA ILE A 73 0.53 -15.23 -3.76
C ILE A 73 1.48 -15.75 -2.68
N GLY A 74 1.31 -15.30 -1.43
CA GLY A 74 2.16 -15.72 -0.33
C GLY A 74 2.41 -14.62 0.69
N ILE A 75 3.54 -14.73 1.40
CA ILE A 75 3.92 -13.79 2.46
C ILE A 75 5.29 -13.21 2.14
N LEU A 76 5.40 -11.89 2.16
CA LEU A 76 6.66 -11.18 1.98
C LEU A 76 7.10 -10.55 3.32
N ALA A 77 8.41 -10.45 3.51
CA ALA A 77 8.99 -9.73 4.64
C ALA A 77 10.16 -8.85 4.18
N SER A 78 10.29 -7.67 4.76
CA SER A 78 11.37 -6.72 4.49
C SER A 78 11.60 -5.78 5.68
N THR A 79 12.74 -5.12 5.71
CA THR A 79 12.99 -3.98 6.57
C THR A 79 12.79 -2.64 5.86
N ASP A 80 12.44 -2.67 4.57
CA ASP A 80 12.18 -1.50 3.73
C ASP A 80 10.70 -1.49 3.31
N PRO A 81 9.90 -0.49 3.73
CA PRO A 81 8.46 -0.44 3.44
C PRO A 81 8.15 -0.21 1.96
N VAL A 82 8.98 0.56 1.26
CA VAL A 82 8.78 0.86 -0.17
C VAL A 82 9.11 -0.36 -1.01
N ALA A 83 10.22 -1.04 -0.69
CA ALA A 83 10.65 -2.23 -1.40
C ALA A 83 9.64 -3.38 -1.29
N ILE A 84 9.08 -3.61 -0.10
CA ILE A 84 8.10 -4.68 0.08
C ILE A 84 6.80 -4.39 -0.68
N ASP A 85 6.29 -3.16 -0.65
CA ASP A 85 5.07 -2.80 -1.35
C ASP A 85 5.27 -2.82 -2.87
N LYS A 86 6.44 -2.36 -3.34
CA LYS A 86 6.81 -2.47 -4.76
C LYS A 86 6.89 -3.93 -5.22
N ALA A 87 7.49 -4.80 -4.41
CA ALA A 87 7.54 -6.23 -4.70
C ALA A 87 6.14 -6.87 -4.76
N CYS A 88 5.25 -6.50 -3.84
CA CYS A 88 3.85 -6.96 -3.86
C CYS A 88 3.14 -6.53 -5.15
N LEU A 89 3.27 -5.27 -5.55
CA LEU A 89 2.70 -4.79 -6.81
C LEU A 89 3.23 -5.58 -8.00
N ASP A 90 4.55 -5.75 -8.10
CA ASP A 90 5.17 -6.47 -9.20
C ASP A 90 4.69 -7.93 -9.27
N LEU A 91 4.48 -8.59 -8.14
CA LEU A 91 3.94 -9.95 -8.09
C LEU A 91 2.48 -9.99 -8.58
N VAL A 92 1.65 -9.01 -8.24
CA VAL A 92 0.28 -8.90 -8.78
C VAL A 92 0.33 -8.70 -10.29
N TYR A 93 1.06 -7.69 -10.78
CA TYR A 93 1.13 -7.36 -12.20
C TYR A 93 1.69 -8.50 -13.05
N ASN A 94 2.67 -9.25 -12.54
CA ASN A 94 3.30 -10.38 -13.24
C ASN A 94 2.61 -11.73 -13.00
N SER A 95 1.55 -11.79 -12.20
CA SER A 95 0.81 -13.03 -11.96
C SER A 95 0.24 -13.59 -13.28
N SER A 96 0.19 -14.91 -13.39
CA SER A 96 -0.50 -15.60 -14.49
C SER A 96 -2.00 -15.79 -14.24
N ASP A 97 -2.50 -15.44 -13.06
CA ASP A 97 -3.91 -15.54 -12.69
C ASP A 97 -4.71 -14.39 -13.31
N SER A 98 -5.74 -14.72 -14.09
CA SER A 98 -6.60 -13.69 -14.73
C SER A 98 -7.43 -12.89 -13.72
N GLY A 99 -7.62 -13.37 -12.50
CA GLY A 99 -8.29 -12.63 -11.42
C GLY A 99 -7.55 -11.35 -11.02
N LYS A 100 -6.25 -11.23 -11.35
CA LYS A 100 -5.47 -10.02 -11.13
C LYS A 100 -6.02 -8.79 -11.86
N ASP A 101 -6.67 -8.96 -13.01
CA ASP A 101 -7.10 -7.84 -13.86
C ASP A 101 -8.09 -6.93 -13.10
N HIS A 102 -8.95 -7.49 -12.27
CA HIS A 102 -9.86 -6.74 -11.43
C HIS A 102 -9.12 -5.92 -10.35
N LEU A 103 -8.10 -6.51 -9.74
CA LEU A 103 -7.28 -5.79 -8.75
C LEU A 103 -6.44 -4.69 -9.41
N ILE A 104 -5.86 -4.96 -10.58
CA ILE A 104 -5.09 -3.98 -11.37
C ILE A 104 -5.99 -2.80 -11.77
N GLU A 105 -7.20 -3.06 -12.27
CA GLU A 105 -8.16 -2.00 -12.60
C GLU A 105 -8.43 -1.09 -11.40
N ARG A 106 -8.61 -1.67 -10.21
CA ARG A 106 -8.79 -0.89 -8.97
C ARG A 106 -7.56 -0.05 -8.64
N ILE A 107 -6.36 -0.62 -8.74
CA ILE A 107 -5.09 0.08 -8.48
C ILE A 107 -4.93 1.26 -9.45
N GLU A 108 -5.14 1.03 -10.73
CA GLU A 108 -4.95 2.05 -11.77
C GLU A 108 -6.03 3.14 -11.73
N SER A 109 -7.30 2.78 -11.53
CA SER A 109 -8.40 3.74 -11.43
C SER A 109 -8.26 4.71 -10.25
N ARG A 110 -7.45 4.36 -9.26
CA ARG A 110 -7.18 5.17 -8.07
C ARG A 110 -5.76 5.76 -8.04
N ASN A 111 -4.99 5.58 -9.13
CA ASN A 111 -3.57 5.95 -9.18
C ASN A 111 -2.75 5.35 -8.01
N GLY A 112 -3.10 4.12 -7.56
CA GLY A 112 -2.59 3.54 -6.32
C GLY A 112 -1.07 3.43 -6.23
N VAL A 113 -0.37 3.31 -7.36
CA VAL A 113 1.10 3.25 -7.44
C VAL A 113 1.75 4.54 -6.94
N HIS A 114 1.07 5.68 -7.06
CA HIS A 114 1.57 6.98 -6.65
C HIS A 114 1.98 7.04 -5.16
N THR A 115 1.34 6.24 -4.29
CA THR A 115 1.76 6.14 -2.87
C THR A 115 3.20 5.65 -2.72
N ILE A 116 3.62 4.69 -3.54
CA ILE A 116 4.99 4.15 -3.53
C ILE A 116 5.99 5.19 -4.02
N ASP A 117 5.62 5.93 -5.07
CA ASP A 117 6.44 7.01 -5.61
C ASP A 117 6.65 8.11 -4.57
N SER A 118 5.58 8.55 -3.93
CA SER A 118 5.60 9.54 -2.86
C SER A 118 6.42 9.09 -1.65
N ALA A 119 6.28 7.82 -1.23
CA ALA A 119 7.06 7.26 -0.13
C ALA A 119 8.57 7.21 -0.45
N TYR A 120 8.92 6.86 -1.69
CA TYR A 120 10.30 6.91 -2.17
C TYR A 120 10.86 8.34 -2.16
N GLU A 121 10.09 9.32 -2.64
CA GLU A 121 10.48 10.74 -2.63
C GLU A 121 10.67 11.29 -1.21
N LEU A 122 9.88 10.82 -0.25
CA LEU A 122 10.04 11.13 1.17
C LEU A 122 11.26 10.46 1.82
N GLY A 123 11.97 9.59 1.09
CA GLY A 123 13.20 8.94 1.51
C GLY A 123 13.00 7.90 2.61
N ILE A 124 11.85 7.22 2.63
CA ILE A 124 11.56 6.20 3.65
C ILE A 124 11.79 4.76 3.17
N GLY A 125 12.28 4.57 1.96
CA GLY A 125 12.66 3.27 1.42
C GLY A 125 13.13 3.37 -0.03
N ASN A 126 13.34 2.22 -0.67
CA ASN A 126 13.86 2.09 -2.03
C ASN A 126 12.90 1.34 -2.94
N LYS A 127 12.87 1.71 -4.23
CA LYS A 127 12.08 0.98 -5.24
C LYS A 127 12.82 -0.25 -5.81
N GLU A 128 14.13 -0.30 -5.66
CA GLU A 128 14.94 -1.44 -6.08
C GLU A 128 15.01 -2.46 -4.95
N TYR A 129 14.82 -3.72 -5.28
CA TYR A 129 14.84 -4.84 -4.33
C TYR A 129 15.32 -6.13 -4.99
N GLU A 130 15.75 -7.07 -4.18
CA GLU A 130 15.98 -8.46 -4.55
C GLU A 130 14.94 -9.35 -3.87
N LEU A 131 14.19 -10.13 -4.66
CA LEU A 131 13.22 -11.08 -4.14
C LEU A 131 13.89 -12.44 -3.94
N ILE A 132 14.02 -12.86 -2.68
CA ILE A 132 14.60 -14.14 -2.31
C ILE A 132 13.47 -15.10 -1.91
N ASN A 133 13.26 -16.15 -2.70
CA ASN A 133 12.34 -17.22 -2.32
C ASN A 133 13.01 -18.13 -1.29
N ILE A 134 12.35 -18.30 -0.14
CA ILE A 134 12.81 -19.15 0.98
C ILE A 134 11.99 -20.43 1.13
N ASP A 135 10.98 -20.65 0.29
CA ASP A 135 10.21 -21.89 0.26
C ASP A 135 11.05 -23.02 -0.37
N ASN A 136 11.03 -24.19 0.24
CA ASN A 136 11.75 -25.38 -0.22
C ASN A 136 10.87 -26.26 -1.13
#